data_5ccfa9c19075f41c3f581e7c456afb99
#
_entry.id   5ccfa9c19075f41c3f581e7c456afb99
#
_cell.length_a   1.000
_cell.length_b   1.000
_cell.length_c   1.000
_cell.angle_alpha   90.00
_cell.angle_beta   90.00
_cell.angle_gamma   90.00
#
_symmetry.space_group_name_H-M   'P 1'
#
loop_
_entity.id
_entity.type
_entity.pdbx_description
1 polymer ?
#
loop_
_entity_poly.entity_id
_entity_poly.type
_entity_poly.pdbx_seq_one_letter_code
_entity_poly.pdbx_strand_id
1 'polypeptide(L)'
;FKKEIISIKLEKKIVYKENLIIQSLYKAAISQNIPINTIIDFAGIYGFQVDFQRDIRKQDKFQIMYEIYINEKEDIIETGEILFANLKLSGQDYALYYFDKEGSEGHYDKNGKSVKKALMKTPINGARLSSAFGMRKHPIDGFNKMHRGTDFAAPMGTPIMASGDGIIKKVGWCGGGGNCVKIKHNA
;
A
#
# COMPACT_ATOMS: atom_id res chain seq x y z
N PHE A 1 17.80 -14.00 33.05
CA PHE A 1 18.04 -13.77 31.62
C PHE A 1 19.15 -12.73 31.49
N LYS A 2 20.27 -13.08 30.81
CA LYS A 2 21.26 -12.08 30.36
C LYS A 2 20.82 -11.56 29.02
N LYS A 3 20.66 -10.25 28.89
CA LYS A 3 20.40 -9.59 27.58
C LYS A 3 21.76 -9.16 27.04
N GLU A 4 22.14 -9.70 25.89
CA GLU A 4 23.36 -9.34 25.17
C GLU A 4 22.95 -8.52 23.93
N ILE A 5 23.58 -7.38 23.73
CA ILE A 5 23.39 -6.56 22.54
C ILE A 5 24.54 -6.88 21.60
N ILE A 6 24.24 -7.49 20.47
CA ILE A 6 25.21 -7.79 19.43
C ILE A 6 25.02 -6.77 18.31
N SER A 7 26.08 -6.02 18.00
CA SER A 7 26.12 -5.12 16.84
C SER A 7 26.46 -5.94 15.58
N ILE A 8 25.60 -5.90 14.59
CA ILE A 8 25.82 -6.53 13.29
C ILE A 8 26.11 -5.42 12.27
N LYS A 9 27.24 -5.53 11.54
CA LYS A 9 27.53 -4.64 10.42
C LYS A 9 26.65 -5.03 9.24
N LEU A 10 25.93 -4.06 8.70
CA LEU A 10 25.10 -4.26 7.53
C LEU A 10 25.71 -3.54 6.33
N GLU A 11 25.63 -4.17 5.17
CA GLU A 11 25.98 -3.57 3.87
C GLU A 11 24.71 -3.17 3.16
N LYS A 12 24.65 -1.93 2.67
CA LYS A 12 23.54 -1.40 1.87
C LYS A 12 23.73 -1.77 0.42
N LYS A 13 22.73 -2.42 -0.19
CA LYS A 13 22.68 -2.69 -1.63
C LYS A 13 21.38 -2.15 -2.24
N ILE A 14 21.44 -1.80 -3.52
CA ILE A 14 20.27 -1.39 -4.31
C ILE A 14 19.90 -2.53 -5.24
N VAL A 15 18.62 -2.91 -5.24
CA VAL A 15 18.07 -4.01 -6.02
C VAL A 15 17.02 -3.48 -6.98
N TYR A 16 17.10 -3.89 -8.24
CA TYR A 16 16.06 -3.66 -9.25
C TYR A 16 15.33 -4.96 -9.56
N LYS A 17 14.00 -4.90 -9.60
CA LYS A 17 13.11 -6.00 -9.98
C LYS A 17 12.00 -5.49 -10.88
N GLU A 18 11.55 -6.35 -11.81
CA GLU A 18 10.39 -6.11 -12.64
C GLU A 18 9.68 -7.40 -13.00
N ASN A 19 8.39 -7.36 -13.23
CA ASN A 19 7.64 -8.50 -13.75
C ASN A 19 6.31 -8.06 -14.38
N LEU A 20 5.73 -8.95 -15.19
CA LEU A 20 4.37 -8.84 -15.68
C LEU A 20 3.37 -9.28 -14.59
N ILE A 21 2.27 -8.60 -14.52
CA ILE A 21 1.16 -8.95 -13.62
C ILE A 21 0.22 -9.89 -14.34
N ILE A 22 0.26 -11.18 -13.98
CA ILE A 22 -0.59 -12.21 -14.61
C ILE A 22 -1.86 -12.46 -13.78
N GLN A 23 -1.75 -12.53 -12.46
CA GLN A 23 -2.84 -12.79 -11.53
C GLN A 23 -3.09 -11.61 -10.59
N SER A 24 -2.06 -11.17 -9.91
CA SER A 24 -2.08 -10.00 -9.02
C SER A 24 -0.68 -9.41 -8.89
N LEU A 25 -0.59 -8.14 -8.53
CA LEU A 25 0.67 -7.48 -8.21
C LEU A 25 1.45 -8.24 -7.12
N TYR A 26 0.75 -8.65 -6.05
CA TYR A 26 1.36 -9.40 -4.95
C TYR A 26 2.04 -10.69 -5.42
N LYS A 27 1.33 -11.52 -6.20
CA LYS A 27 1.92 -12.78 -6.71
C LYS A 27 3.08 -12.53 -7.66
N ALA A 28 2.98 -11.51 -8.51
CA ALA A 28 4.04 -11.14 -9.43
C ALA A 28 5.29 -10.64 -8.70
N ALA A 29 5.14 -9.91 -7.59
CA ALA A 29 6.23 -9.43 -6.76
C ALA A 29 6.89 -10.54 -5.93
N ILE A 30 6.10 -11.43 -5.30
CA ILE A 30 6.61 -12.60 -4.57
C ILE A 30 7.43 -13.52 -5.50
N SER A 31 7.00 -13.73 -6.74
CA SER A 31 7.75 -14.55 -7.71
C SER A 31 9.13 -13.97 -8.08
N GLN A 32 9.37 -12.70 -7.77
CA GLN A 32 10.67 -12.03 -7.90
C GLN A 32 11.47 -11.99 -6.58
N ASN A 33 11.00 -12.70 -5.54
CA ASN A 33 11.58 -12.69 -4.19
C ASN A 33 11.67 -11.29 -3.58
N ILE A 34 10.69 -10.42 -3.87
CA ILE A 34 10.60 -9.11 -3.24
C ILE A 34 10.07 -9.30 -1.81
N PRO A 35 10.73 -8.72 -0.79
CA PRO A 35 10.26 -8.80 0.59
C PRO A 35 8.84 -8.27 0.76
N ILE A 36 8.04 -8.90 1.62
CA ILE A 36 6.62 -8.57 1.78
C ILE A 36 6.41 -7.12 2.21
N ASN A 37 7.26 -6.59 3.11
CA ASN A 37 7.20 -5.21 3.54
C ASN A 37 7.39 -4.24 2.35
N THR A 38 8.37 -4.52 1.48
CA THR A 38 8.60 -3.72 0.26
C THR A 38 7.40 -3.75 -0.69
N ILE A 39 6.68 -4.90 -0.78
CA ILE A 39 5.45 -4.99 -1.59
C ILE A 39 4.33 -4.13 -0.99
N ILE A 40 4.20 -4.11 0.33
CA ILE A 40 3.23 -3.28 1.04
C ILE A 40 3.53 -1.80 0.82
N ASP A 41 4.79 -1.40 0.97
CA ASP A 41 5.25 -0.03 0.77
C ASP A 41 5.04 0.43 -0.67
N PHE A 42 5.38 -0.42 -1.66
CA PHE A 42 5.11 -0.16 -3.07
C PHE A 42 3.62 0.07 -3.34
N ALA A 43 2.75 -0.77 -2.79
CA ALA A 43 1.31 -0.58 -2.91
C ALA A 43 0.85 0.71 -2.19
N GLY A 44 1.44 1.03 -1.05
CA GLY A 44 1.18 2.26 -0.30
C GLY A 44 1.48 3.52 -1.10
N ILE A 45 2.62 3.57 -1.81
CA ILE A 45 3.02 4.70 -2.67
C ILE A 45 1.94 4.98 -3.74
N TYR A 46 1.39 3.93 -4.36
CA TYR A 46 0.36 4.07 -5.39
C TYR A 46 -1.07 4.19 -4.87
N GLY A 47 -1.32 3.90 -3.60
CA GLY A 47 -2.67 3.85 -3.00
C GLY A 47 -3.48 5.14 -3.16
N PHE A 48 -2.82 6.27 -3.41
CA PHE A 48 -3.45 7.56 -3.68
C PHE A 48 -3.87 7.75 -5.15
N GLN A 49 -3.25 7.05 -6.09
CA GLN A 49 -3.44 7.25 -7.53
C GLN A 49 -4.15 6.08 -8.21
N VAL A 50 -3.84 4.85 -7.79
CA VAL A 50 -4.26 3.61 -8.42
C VAL A 50 -5.30 2.89 -7.55
N ASP A 51 -6.40 2.50 -8.18
CA ASP A 51 -7.33 1.52 -7.60
C ASP A 51 -6.85 0.12 -8.01
N PHE A 52 -6.14 -0.55 -7.10
CA PHE A 52 -5.55 -1.86 -7.36
C PHE A 52 -6.56 -2.94 -7.78
N GLN A 53 -7.85 -2.72 -7.57
CA GLN A 53 -8.89 -3.67 -7.96
C GLN A 53 -9.46 -3.41 -9.36
N ARG A 54 -9.41 -2.15 -9.81
CA ARG A 54 -10.05 -1.74 -11.05
C ARG A 54 -9.05 -1.38 -12.14
N ASP A 55 -7.92 -0.82 -11.75
CA ASP A 55 -6.95 -0.25 -12.70
C ASP A 55 -5.92 -1.28 -13.16
N ILE A 56 -5.60 -2.30 -12.33
CA ILE A 56 -4.64 -3.35 -12.68
C ILE A 56 -5.28 -4.44 -13.52
N ARG A 57 -4.66 -4.74 -14.64
CA ARG A 57 -5.09 -5.77 -15.58
C ARG A 57 -4.00 -6.81 -15.84
N LYS A 58 -4.42 -7.95 -16.40
CA LYS A 58 -3.47 -8.96 -16.86
C LYS A 58 -2.54 -8.35 -17.93
N GLN A 59 -1.24 -8.65 -17.82
CA GLN A 59 -0.13 -8.15 -18.65
C GLN A 59 0.31 -6.70 -18.36
N ASP A 60 -0.28 -6.02 -17.38
CA ASP A 60 0.35 -4.82 -16.84
C ASP A 60 1.71 -5.19 -16.22
N LYS A 61 2.58 -4.21 -16.07
CA LYS A 61 3.95 -4.42 -15.60
C LYS A 61 4.24 -3.56 -14.37
N PHE A 62 4.99 -4.11 -13.43
CA PHE A 62 5.61 -3.31 -12.38
C PHE A 62 7.14 -3.31 -12.51
N GLN A 63 7.75 -2.24 -12.04
CA GLN A 63 9.20 -2.07 -11.91
C GLN A 63 9.47 -1.41 -10.57
N ILE A 64 10.49 -1.88 -9.87
CA ILE A 64 10.85 -1.36 -8.55
C ILE A 64 12.36 -1.37 -8.38
N MET A 65 12.89 -0.28 -7.82
CA MET A 65 14.25 -0.18 -7.32
C MET A 65 14.20 0.21 -5.85
N TYR A 66 14.82 -0.59 -5.00
CA TYR A 66 14.75 -0.41 -3.56
C TYR A 66 16.04 -0.80 -2.86
N GLU A 67 16.23 -0.32 -1.66
CA GLU A 67 17.37 -0.60 -0.82
C GLU A 67 17.15 -1.85 0.01
N ILE A 68 18.22 -2.63 0.18
CA ILE A 68 18.28 -3.72 1.14
C ILE A 68 19.54 -3.58 2.00
N TYR A 69 19.46 -4.08 3.23
CA TYR A 69 20.59 -4.16 4.14
C TYR A 69 20.86 -5.64 4.41
N ILE A 70 22.05 -6.08 4.04
CA ILE A 70 22.47 -7.48 4.16
C ILE A 70 23.58 -7.65 5.21
N ASN A 71 23.63 -8.83 5.82
CA ASN A 71 24.71 -9.24 6.69
C ASN A 71 25.88 -9.84 5.90
N GLU A 72 26.94 -10.26 6.60
CA GLU A 72 28.13 -10.92 6.00
C GLU A 72 27.80 -12.25 5.28
N LYS A 73 26.63 -12.86 5.55
CA LYS A 73 26.16 -14.09 4.90
C LYS A 73 25.24 -13.82 3.71
N GLU A 74 25.12 -12.55 3.30
CA GLU A 74 24.20 -12.08 2.25
C GLU A 74 22.71 -12.26 2.58
N ASP A 75 22.34 -12.53 3.85
CA ASP A 75 20.94 -12.54 4.25
C ASP A 75 20.40 -11.12 4.30
N ILE A 76 19.19 -10.91 3.77
CA ILE A 76 18.49 -9.63 3.88
C ILE A 76 17.98 -9.49 5.32
N ILE A 77 18.52 -8.55 6.06
CA ILE A 77 18.14 -8.24 7.44
C ILE A 77 17.05 -7.18 7.49
N GLU A 78 17.14 -6.19 6.61
CA GLU A 78 16.21 -5.05 6.56
C GLU A 78 16.02 -4.56 5.12
N THR A 79 14.89 -3.92 4.86
CA THR A 79 14.62 -3.22 3.60
C THR A 79 14.59 -1.71 3.86
N GLY A 80 15.16 -0.94 2.96
CA GLY A 80 15.15 0.52 3.02
C GLY A 80 14.12 1.12 2.07
N GLU A 81 14.41 2.33 1.59
CA GLU A 81 13.52 3.12 0.75
C GLU A 81 13.34 2.52 -0.65
N ILE A 82 12.16 2.73 -1.21
CA ILE A 82 11.87 2.48 -2.62
C ILE A 82 12.32 3.71 -3.40
N LEU A 83 13.46 3.60 -4.08
CA LEU A 83 14.08 4.72 -4.81
C LEU A 83 13.36 5.03 -6.13
N PHE A 84 12.81 4.00 -6.77
CA PHE A 84 12.04 4.11 -7.99
C PHE A 84 10.93 3.08 -8.00
N ALA A 85 9.76 3.51 -8.42
CA ALA A 85 8.60 2.66 -8.63
C ALA A 85 7.95 3.00 -9.97
N ASN A 86 7.53 2.00 -10.73
CA ASN A 86 6.70 2.20 -11.91
C ASN A 86 5.62 1.11 -12.00
N LEU A 87 4.39 1.55 -12.22
CA LEU A 87 3.29 0.71 -12.67
C LEU A 87 2.94 1.10 -14.09
N LYS A 88 3.10 0.18 -15.03
CA LYS A 88 2.62 0.36 -16.41
C LYS A 88 1.26 -0.29 -16.52
N LEU A 89 0.21 0.54 -16.51
CA LEU A 89 -1.19 0.13 -16.51
C LEU A 89 -1.81 0.47 -17.86
N SER A 90 -2.30 -0.55 -18.59
CA SER A 90 -2.92 -0.38 -19.90
C SER A 90 -2.05 0.45 -20.87
N GLY A 91 -0.74 0.26 -20.82
CA GLY A 91 0.25 0.96 -21.65
C GLY A 91 0.73 2.30 -21.12
N GLN A 92 0.13 2.86 -20.09
CA GLN A 92 0.53 4.13 -19.46
C GLN A 92 1.46 3.90 -18.29
N ASP A 93 2.58 4.64 -18.23
CA ASP A 93 3.54 4.59 -17.13
C ASP A 93 3.16 5.55 -16.01
N TYR A 94 3.21 5.05 -14.77
CA TYR A 94 3.00 5.79 -13.53
C TYR A 94 4.31 5.79 -12.74
N ALA A 95 5.37 6.31 -13.34
CA ALA A 95 6.71 6.34 -12.75
C ALA A 95 6.81 7.34 -11.60
N LEU A 96 7.42 6.90 -10.50
CA LEU A 96 7.60 7.66 -9.28
C LEU A 96 9.05 7.53 -8.80
N TYR A 97 9.60 8.63 -8.31
CA TYR A 97 10.98 8.77 -7.88
C TYR A 97 11.02 9.24 -6.44
N TYR A 98 11.81 8.57 -5.61
CA TYR A 98 12.04 9.00 -4.24
C TYR A 98 12.98 10.21 -4.23
N PHE A 99 12.61 11.18 -3.43
CA PHE A 99 13.41 12.37 -3.20
C PHE A 99 13.56 12.56 -1.70
N ASP A 100 14.83 12.63 -1.25
CA ASP A 100 15.20 12.81 0.15
C ASP A 100 15.88 14.18 0.31
N LYS A 101 15.09 15.16 0.69
CA LYS A 101 15.57 16.47 1.09
C LYS A 101 14.74 16.95 2.27
N GLU A 102 15.39 17.56 3.24
CA GLU A 102 14.75 18.05 4.45
C GLU A 102 13.46 18.82 4.16
N GLY A 103 12.34 18.35 4.76
CA GLY A 103 11.00 18.89 4.58
C GLY A 103 10.30 18.53 3.26
N SER A 104 10.92 17.68 2.42
CA SER A 104 10.36 17.30 1.11
C SER A 104 10.54 15.81 0.80
N GLU A 105 10.76 14.98 1.81
CA GLU A 105 10.94 13.53 1.63
C GLU A 105 9.68 12.89 1.07
N GLY A 106 9.84 12.01 0.09
CA GLY A 106 8.72 11.26 -0.49
C GLY A 106 8.86 10.97 -1.97
N HIS A 107 7.78 10.46 -2.54
CA HIS A 107 7.73 10.07 -3.95
C HIS A 107 7.07 11.16 -4.79
N TYR A 108 7.65 11.41 -5.95
CA TYR A 108 7.24 12.44 -6.90
C TYR A 108 7.15 11.87 -8.31
N ASP A 109 6.23 12.38 -9.11
CA ASP A 109 6.17 12.06 -10.53
C ASP A 109 7.29 12.77 -11.32
N LYS A 110 7.40 12.47 -12.60
CA LYS A 110 8.40 13.05 -13.51
C LYS A 110 8.33 14.59 -13.63
N ASN A 111 7.25 15.21 -13.17
CA ASN A 111 7.08 16.66 -13.18
C ASN A 111 7.38 17.28 -11.81
N GLY A 112 7.86 16.50 -10.86
CA GLY A 112 8.14 16.95 -9.49
C GLY A 112 6.88 17.14 -8.63
N LYS A 113 5.73 16.57 -9.05
CA LYS A 113 4.51 16.63 -8.26
C LYS A 113 4.47 15.48 -7.27
N SER A 114 4.33 15.78 -5.98
CA SER A 114 4.16 14.78 -4.93
C SER A 114 2.94 13.92 -5.18
N VAL A 115 3.10 12.62 -5.01
CA VAL A 115 2.00 11.65 -5.13
C VAL A 115 1.18 11.54 -3.85
N LYS A 116 1.69 12.06 -2.74
CA LYS A 116 1.02 12.04 -1.44
C LYS A 116 -0.23 12.92 -1.52
N LYS A 117 -1.38 12.29 -1.48
CA LYS A 117 -2.70 12.95 -1.40
C LYS A 117 -3.24 12.84 0.01
N ALA A 118 -4.32 13.57 0.27
CA ALA A 118 -4.93 13.58 1.59
C ALA A 118 -5.36 12.20 2.07
N LEU A 119 -5.95 11.36 1.19
CA LEU A 119 -6.46 10.04 1.56
C LEU A 119 -6.22 8.99 0.46
N MET A 120 -5.84 7.78 0.85
CA MET A 120 -5.76 6.60 -0.02
C MET A 120 -7.14 6.20 -0.54
N LYS A 121 -7.21 5.78 -1.80
CA LYS A 121 -8.44 5.26 -2.41
C LYS A 121 -8.84 3.90 -1.85
N THR A 122 -7.87 3.02 -1.61
CA THR A 122 -8.09 1.63 -1.16
C THR A 122 -7.17 1.32 0.02
N PRO A 123 -7.66 1.46 1.27
CA PRO A 123 -6.84 1.30 2.48
C PRO A 123 -6.66 -0.16 2.91
N ILE A 124 -6.89 -1.11 2.01
CA ILE A 124 -6.77 -2.55 2.28
C ILE A 124 -6.33 -3.28 1.00
N ASN A 125 -5.15 -3.91 1.05
CA ASN A 125 -4.58 -4.57 -0.11
C ASN A 125 -5.33 -5.88 -0.45
N GLY A 126 -5.61 -6.08 -1.74
CA GLY A 126 -6.25 -7.30 -2.23
C GLY A 126 -7.75 -7.43 -1.85
N ALA A 127 -8.34 -6.40 -1.27
CA ALA A 127 -9.75 -6.41 -0.92
C ALA A 127 -10.64 -6.21 -2.16
N ARG A 128 -11.82 -6.80 -2.14
CA ARG A 128 -12.86 -6.57 -3.16
C ARG A 128 -13.81 -5.46 -2.70
N LEU A 129 -14.08 -4.49 -3.55
CA LEU A 129 -15.16 -3.53 -3.31
C LEU A 129 -16.49 -4.29 -3.27
N SER A 130 -17.08 -4.40 -2.09
CA SER A 130 -18.34 -5.12 -1.88
C SER A 130 -19.55 -4.21 -1.94
N SER A 131 -19.41 -2.94 -1.54
CA SER A 131 -20.47 -1.93 -1.66
C SER A 131 -19.90 -0.51 -1.77
N ALA A 132 -20.37 0.24 -2.76
CA ALA A 132 -19.97 1.63 -2.96
C ALA A 132 -20.76 2.60 -2.07
N PHE A 133 -20.18 3.81 -1.88
CA PHE A 133 -20.90 4.95 -1.31
C PHE A 133 -22.06 5.37 -2.21
N GLY A 134 -23.18 5.77 -1.62
CA GLY A 134 -24.32 6.30 -2.35
C GLY A 134 -25.66 5.65 -2.00
N MET A 135 -26.68 6.05 -2.74
CA MET A 135 -28.03 5.48 -2.57
C MET A 135 -28.06 4.05 -3.10
N ARG A 136 -28.48 3.11 -2.27
CA ARG A 136 -28.65 1.70 -2.66
C ARG A 136 -29.83 1.04 -1.94
N LYS A 137 -30.34 -0.03 -2.52
CA LYS A 137 -31.31 -0.86 -1.86
C LYS A 137 -30.66 -1.54 -0.65
N HIS A 138 -31.21 -1.32 0.54
CA HIS A 138 -30.65 -1.89 1.75
C HIS A 138 -30.83 -3.43 1.73
N PRO A 139 -29.77 -4.23 1.99
CA PRO A 139 -29.82 -5.67 1.81
C PRO A 139 -30.79 -6.38 2.77
N ILE A 140 -31.09 -5.77 3.91
CA ILE A 140 -32.01 -6.34 4.93
C ILE A 140 -33.37 -5.65 4.83
N ASP A 141 -33.39 -4.33 4.86
CA ASP A 141 -34.64 -3.54 4.95
C ASP A 141 -35.38 -3.41 3.61
N GLY A 142 -34.72 -3.69 2.49
CA GLY A 142 -35.34 -3.72 1.16
C GLY A 142 -35.69 -2.36 0.53
N PHE A 143 -35.61 -1.25 1.25
CA PHE A 143 -35.81 0.12 0.72
C PHE A 143 -34.52 0.82 0.37
N ASN A 144 -34.61 1.88 -0.40
CA ASN A 144 -33.45 2.70 -0.78
C ASN A 144 -32.94 3.48 0.43
N LYS A 145 -31.65 3.27 0.76
CA LYS A 145 -30.98 3.92 1.88
C LYS A 145 -29.62 4.43 1.46
N MET A 146 -29.25 5.60 1.98
CA MET A 146 -27.93 6.16 1.75
C MET A 146 -26.85 5.35 2.48
N HIS A 147 -25.96 4.74 1.71
CA HIS A 147 -24.73 4.15 2.23
C HIS A 147 -23.66 5.22 2.37
N ARG A 148 -23.28 5.53 3.61
CA ARG A 148 -22.37 6.64 3.96
C ARG A 148 -20.89 6.23 3.98
N GLY A 149 -20.56 5.08 3.45
CA GLY A 149 -19.20 4.52 3.40
C GLY A 149 -18.98 3.68 2.17
N THR A 150 -17.77 3.18 2.05
CA THR A 150 -17.38 2.18 1.06
C THR A 150 -16.99 0.92 1.80
N ASP A 151 -17.59 -0.21 1.44
CA ASP A 151 -17.29 -1.50 2.06
C ASP A 151 -16.29 -2.26 1.20
N PHE A 152 -15.23 -2.73 1.81
CA PHE A 152 -14.24 -3.61 1.23
C PHE A 152 -14.33 -4.98 1.89
N ALA A 153 -14.39 -6.04 1.11
CA ALA A 153 -14.35 -7.43 1.58
C ALA A 153 -12.96 -8.02 1.34
N ALA A 154 -12.38 -8.57 2.39
CA ALA A 154 -11.09 -9.24 2.34
C ALA A 154 -11.09 -10.46 3.26
N PRO A 155 -10.19 -11.45 3.07
CA PRO A 155 -10.02 -12.55 4.00
C PRO A 155 -9.72 -12.06 5.42
N MET A 156 -10.13 -12.87 6.43
CA MET A 156 -9.80 -12.59 7.82
C MET A 156 -8.28 -12.50 8.00
N GLY A 157 -7.81 -11.52 8.78
CA GLY A 157 -6.38 -11.27 9.00
C GLY A 157 -5.73 -10.35 7.95
N THR A 158 -6.45 -9.91 6.90
CA THR A 158 -5.91 -8.91 5.97
C THR A 158 -5.68 -7.59 6.69
N PRO A 159 -4.46 -7.00 6.61
CA PRO A 159 -4.18 -5.71 7.23
C PRO A 159 -5.04 -4.59 6.66
N ILE A 160 -5.58 -3.75 7.54
CA ILE A 160 -6.30 -2.53 7.19
C ILE A 160 -5.40 -1.34 7.53
N MET A 161 -5.13 -0.50 6.55
CA MET A 161 -4.26 0.66 6.70
C MET A 161 -5.08 1.91 7.02
N ALA A 162 -4.48 2.87 7.74
CA ALA A 162 -5.03 4.22 7.80
C ALA A 162 -5.00 4.83 6.38
N SER A 163 -6.10 5.45 5.96
CA SER A 163 -6.17 6.06 4.61
C SER A 163 -5.24 7.27 4.44
N GLY A 164 -4.71 7.81 5.52
CA GLY A 164 -3.78 8.94 5.53
C GLY A 164 -3.39 9.30 6.95
N ASP A 165 -2.54 10.31 7.08
CA ASP A 165 -2.11 10.84 8.38
C ASP A 165 -3.30 11.36 9.18
N GLY A 166 -3.28 11.18 10.50
CA GLY A 166 -4.38 11.61 11.34
C GLY A 166 -4.25 11.21 12.80
N ILE A 167 -5.25 11.57 13.58
CA ILE A 167 -5.33 11.31 15.01
C ILE A 167 -6.44 10.29 15.29
N ILE A 168 -6.09 9.20 15.98
CA ILE A 168 -7.06 8.20 16.41
C ILE A 168 -8.03 8.85 17.43
N LYS A 169 -9.33 8.83 17.12
CA LYS A 169 -10.39 9.36 17.97
C LYS A 169 -11.13 8.31 18.76
N LYS A 170 -11.17 7.07 18.25
CA LYS A 170 -11.83 5.95 18.93
C LYS A 170 -11.25 4.62 18.46
N VAL A 171 -11.09 3.69 19.38
CA VAL A 171 -10.81 2.28 19.12
C VAL A 171 -11.76 1.46 19.97
N GLY A 172 -12.37 0.42 19.40
CA GLY A 172 -13.23 -0.53 20.11
C GLY A 172 -14.60 -0.72 19.46
N TRP A 173 -15.59 -1.12 20.24
CA TRP A 173 -16.92 -1.43 19.74
C TRP A 173 -17.71 -0.20 19.31
N CYS A 174 -18.28 -0.26 18.10
CA CYS A 174 -19.03 0.81 17.45
C CYS A 174 -20.50 0.44 17.15
N GLY A 175 -21.12 -0.34 18.02
CA GLY A 175 -22.52 -0.77 17.85
C GLY A 175 -22.70 -1.67 16.63
N GLY A 176 -23.70 -1.40 15.78
CA GLY A 176 -23.95 -2.19 14.56
C GLY A 176 -22.81 -2.26 13.55
N GLY A 177 -21.78 -1.43 13.69
CA GLY A 177 -20.55 -1.47 12.89
C GLY A 177 -19.49 -2.42 13.43
N GLY A 178 -19.71 -3.08 14.57
CA GLY A 178 -18.73 -3.98 15.18
C GLY A 178 -17.51 -3.26 15.76
N ASN A 179 -16.35 -3.92 15.71
CA ASN A 179 -15.08 -3.31 16.09
C ASN A 179 -14.67 -2.23 15.07
N CYS A 180 -14.25 -1.08 15.58
CA CYS A 180 -13.86 0.04 14.73
C CYS A 180 -12.64 0.79 15.23
N VAL A 181 -11.94 1.42 14.29
CA VAL A 181 -10.98 2.49 14.54
C VAL A 181 -11.48 3.73 13.82
N LYS A 182 -11.68 4.83 14.58
CA LYS A 182 -12.04 6.13 14.00
C LYS A 182 -10.83 7.03 13.99
N ILE A 183 -10.46 7.53 12.81
CA ILE A 183 -9.34 8.43 12.61
C ILE A 183 -9.88 9.76 12.10
N LYS A 184 -9.44 10.86 12.72
CA LYS A 184 -9.60 12.22 12.16
C LYS A 184 -8.34 12.50 11.34
N HIS A 185 -8.48 12.50 10.03
CA HIS A 185 -7.39 12.84 9.11
C HIS A 185 -7.11 14.33 9.10
N ASN A 186 -5.88 14.71 8.67
CA ASN A 186 -5.39 16.09 8.62
C ASN A 186 -5.70 16.77 7.27
N ALA A 187 -6.59 16.19 6.48
CA ALA A 187 -6.98 16.71 5.17
C ALA A 187 -8.13 17.73 5.29
#